data_42847fa7f87a6901116b5c3267541d3f
#
_entry.id   42847fa7f87a6901116b5c3267541d3f
#
_cell.length_a   1.000
_cell.length_b   1.000
_cell.length_c   1.000
_cell.angle_alpha   90.00
_cell.angle_beta   90.00
_cell.angle_gamma   90.00
#
_symmetry.space_group_name_H-M   'P 1'
#
loop_
_entity.id
_entity.type
_entity.pdbx_description
1 polymer ?
#
loop_
_entity_poly.entity_id
_entity_poly.type
_entity_poly.pdbx_seq_one_letter_code
_entity_poly.pdbx_strand_id
1 'polypeptide(L)'
;MALKYILFDLDGTLTNSSEGITNCISYAFSEMGREVPSHSELLEYIGPPLVSAFQELAGFTHDEALEAVEKFRKRYDDIGLFENKPYNNIEEVLIELNNMDKKLIVATSKPEYLAGKILDHFGLSRYFAEIVGSTPDEKRVSKKEVIMEVFHRLNIGDADKKNVIMIGDRKYDILGAHDCGLKAIGVYYGFAEKGELEEAGADYIVYEVSDIPKTIRSI
;
A
#
# COMPACT_ATOMS: atom_id res chain seq x y z
N MET A 1 18.49 -3.62 -19.86
CA MET A 1 18.56 -2.25 -19.31
C MET A 1 18.26 -2.36 -17.83
N ALA A 2 18.94 -1.65 -16.96
CA ALA A 2 18.77 -1.86 -15.52
C ALA A 2 17.63 -1.01 -14.97
N LEU A 3 16.78 -1.59 -14.11
CA LEU A 3 15.80 -0.86 -13.32
C LEU A 3 16.47 0.28 -12.57
N LYS A 4 15.81 1.44 -12.52
CA LYS A 4 16.31 2.66 -11.85
C LYS A 4 15.41 3.08 -10.71
N TYR A 5 14.09 2.96 -10.88
CA TYR A 5 13.08 3.38 -9.92
C TYR A 5 12.30 2.17 -9.42
N ILE A 6 12.18 2.03 -8.11
CA ILE A 6 11.41 0.97 -7.46
C ILE A 6 10.33 1.65 -6.61
N LEU A 7 9.08 1.44 -7.00
CA LEU A 7 7.91 1.93 -6.30
C LEU A 7 7.43 0.87 -5.34
N PHE A 8 7.19 1.24 -4.10
CA PHE A 8 6.66 0.36 -3.06
C PHE A 8 5.29 0.84 -2.60
N ASP A 9 4.34 -0.07 -2.46
CA ASP A 9 3.21 0.20 -1.57
C ASP A 9 3.65 0.21 -0.10
N LEU A 10 2.79 0.64 0.79
CA LEU A 10 3.08 0.74 2.23
C LEU A 10 2.42 -0.40 3.01
N ASP A 11 1.09 -0.37 3.09
CA ASP A 11 0.32 -1.33 3.90
C ASP A 11 0.34 -2.70 3.22
N GLY A 12 0.81 -3.73 3.91
CA GLY A 12 0.98 -5.09 3.36
C GLY A 12 2.28 -5.31 2.58
N THR A 13 3.04 -4.25 2.29
CA THR A 13 4.28 -4.33 1.50
C THR A 13 5.50 -3.92 2.33
N LEU A 14 5.52 -2.73 2.88
CA LEU A 14 6.59 -2.25 3.78
C LEU A 14 6.25 -2.53 5.25
N THR A 15 4.98 -2.41 5.60
CA THR A 15 4.51 -2.56 6.99
C THR A 15 3.27 -3.44 7.07
N ASN A 16 3.15 -4.17 8.17
CA ASN A 16 1.95 -4.92 8.53
C ASN A 16 1.06 -4.04 9.41
N SER A 17 0.08 -3.40 8.79
CA SER A 17 -0.89 -2.51 9.42
C SER A 17 -2.18 -3.19 9.87
N SER A 18 -2.25 -4.52 9.80
CA SER A 18 -3.49 -5.27 10.06
C SER A 18 -4.07 -4.99 11.43
N GLU A 19 -3.25 -4.95 12.48
CA GLU A 19 -3.69 -4.70 13.85
C GLU A 19 -4.39 -3.35 13.97
N GLY A 20 -3.76 -2.28 13.51
CA GLY A 20 -4.30 -0.93 13.59
C GLY A 20 -5.58 -0.74 12.79
N ILE A 21 -5.62 -1.28 11.57
CA ILE A 21 -6.78 -1.16 10.70
C ILE A 21 -7.95 -1.95 11.29
N THR A 22 -7.76 -3.22 11.65
CA THR A 22 -8.85 -4.07 12.19
C THR A 22 -9.37 -3.55 13.54
N ASN A 23 -8.49 -3.05 14.41
CA ASN A 23 -8.90 -2.41 15.67
C ASN A 23 -9.74 -1.15 15.42
N CYS A 24 -9.38 -0.34 14.42
CA CYS A 24 -10.13 0.88 14.10
C CYS A 24 -11.47 0.59 13.42
N ILE A 25 -11.56 -0.46 12.61
CA ILE A 25 -12.82 -0.93 12.04
C ILE A 25 -13.73 -1.47 13.16
N SER A 26 -13.19 -2.31 14.05
CA SER A 26 -13.92 -2.81 15.22
C SER A 26 -14.46 -1.67 16.09
N TYR A 27 -13.65 -0.63 16.30
CA TYR A 27 -14.06 0.58 17.00
C TYR A 27 -15.22 1.29 16.29
N ALA A 28 -15.14 1.45 14.95
CA ALA A 28 -16.21 2.08 14.18
C ALA A 28 -17.53 1.32 14.30
N PHE A 29 -17.53 -0.02 14.16
CA PHE A 29 -18.71 -0.85 14.36
C PHE A 29 -19.30 -0.68 15.77
N SER A 30 -18.47 -0.71 16.81
CA SER A 30 -18.89 -0.55 18.20
C SER A 30 -19.52 0.82 18.47
N GLU A 31 -18.90 1.91 17.95
CA GLU A 31 -19.42 3.27 18.11
C GLU A 31 -20.75 3.50 17.36
N MET A 32 -21.03 2.69 16.34
CA MET A 32 -22.30 2.70 15.60
C MET A 32 -23.33 1.74 16.20
N GLY A 33 -23.02 1.06 17.31
CA GLY A 33 -23.91 0.06 17.94
C GLY A 33 -24.18 -1.16 17.07
N ARG A 34 -23.24 -1.49 16.15
CA ARG A 34 -23.29 -2.66 15.28
C ARG A 34 -22.48 -3.81 15.84
N GLU A 35 -22.82 -5.03 15.49
CA GLU A 35 -22.01 -6.21 15.81
C GLU A 35 -20.66 -6.14 15.09
N VAL A 36 -19.58 -6.36 15.84
CA VAL A 36 -18.22 -6.34 15.30
C VAL A 36 -17.99 -7.62 14.50
N PRO A 37 -17.56 -7.55 13.24
CA PRO A 37 -17.22 -8.73 12.44
C PRO A 37 -16.09 -9.55 13.09
N SER A 38 -16.01 -10.84 12.71
CA SER A 38 -14.91 -11.71 13.11
C SER A 38 -13.55 -11.15 12.60
N HIS A 39 -12.46 -11.58 13.24
CA HIS A 39 -11.13 -11.10 12.83
C HIS A 39 -10.82 -11.40 11.36
N SER A 40 -11.25 -12.54 10.82
CA SER A 40 -11.06 -12.88 9.41
C SER A 40 -11.82 -11.93 8.47
N GLU A 41 -13.06 -11.58 8.81
CA GLU A 41 -13.83 -10.61 8.03
C GLU A 41 -13.24 -9.20 8.10
N LEU A 42 -12.71 -8.81 9.27
CA LEU A 42 -12.05 -7.50 9.42
C LEU A 42 -10.83 -7.34 8.51
N LEU A 43 -10.11 -8.42 8.19
CA LEU A 43 -8.96 -8.38 7.29
C LEU A 43 -9.36 -8.02 5.84
N GLU A 44 -10.59 -8.34 5.42
CA GLU A 44 -11.09 -8.02 4.07
C GLU A 44 -11.23 -6.50 3.83
N TYR A 45 -11.29 -5.71 4.90
CA TYR A 45 -11.31 -4.24 4.80
C TYR A 45 -9.94 -3.63 4.46
N ILE A 46 -8.86 -4.42 4.47
CA ILE A 46 -7.53 -3.92 4.20
C ILE A 46 -7.27 -3.92 2.68
N GLY A 47 -7.01 -2.76 2.12
CA GLY A 47 -6.72 -2.57 0.69
C GLY A 47 -7.78 -1.79 -0.08
N PRO A 48 -9.07 -2.14 -0.04
CA PRO A 48 -10.09 -1.34 -0.72
C PRO A 48 -10.32 0.03 -0.04
N PRO A 49 -10.87 1.02 -0.78
CA PRO A 49 -11.34 2.26 -0.17
C PRO A 49 -12.37 1.99 0.93
N LEU A 50 -12.19 2.58 2.11
CA LEU A 50 -13.00 2.26 3.30
C LEU A 50 -14.49 2.46 3.09
N VAL A 51 -14.92 3.52 2.39
CA VAL A 51 -16.35 3.75 2.11
C VAL A 51 -16.92 2.57 1.33
N SER A 52 -16.25 2.15 0.26
CA SER A 52 -16.68 0.99 -0.54
C SER A 52 -16.68 -0.29 0.30
N ALA A 53 -15.64 -0.50 1.11
CA ALA A 53 -15.54 -1.68 1.98
C ALA A 53 -16.71 -1.75 2.99
N PHE A 54 -17.06 -0.65 3.65
CA PHE A 54 -18.23 -0.64 4.55
C PHE A 54 -19.55 -0.89 3.81
N GLN A 55 -19.70 -0.39 2.58
CA GLN A 55 -20.90 -0.65 1.77
C GLN A 55 -20.98 -2.11 1.31
N GLU A 56 -19.89 -2.66 0.78
CA GLU A 56 -19.86 -3.98 0.16
C GLU A 56 -19.83 -5.11 1.20
N LEU A 57 -19.03 -4.98 2.26
CA LEU A 57 -18.82 -6.04 3.25
C LEU A 57 -19.84 -5.96 4.42
N ALA A 58 -20.22 -4.75 4.84
CA ALA A 58 -21.16 -4.56 5.94
C ALA A 58 -22.61 -4.26 5.49
N GLY A 59 -22.82 -4.00 4.20
CA GLY A 59 -24.14 -3.62 3.68
C GLY A 59 -24.61 -2.23 4.15
N PHE A 60 -23.68 -1.35 4.52
CA PHE A 60 -24.00 0.00 4.96
C PHE A 60 -24.50 0.84 3.78
N THR A 61 -25.45 1.73 4.06
CA THR A 61 -25.79 2.80 3.13
C THR A 61 -24.57 3.72 2.96
N HIS A 62 -24.58 4.58 1.94
CA HIS A 62 -23.50 5.53 1.73
C HIS A 62 -23.26 6.44 2.95
N ASP A 63 -24.35 6.95 3.56
CA ASP A 63 -24.25 7.83 4.73
C ASP A 63 -23.71 7.09 5.97
N GLU A 64 -24.16 5.85 6.21
CA GLU A 64 -23.61 4.99 7.27
C GLU A 64 -22.13 4.67 7.04
N ALA A 65 -21.72 4.43 5.81
CA ALA A 65 -20.31 4.19 5.46
C ALA A 65 -19.44 5.42 5.71
N LEU A 66 -19.93 6.61 5.39
CA LEU A 66 -19.24 7.86 5.71
C LEU A 66 -19.09 8.07 7.22
N GLU A 67 -20.16 7.79 8.00
CA GLU A 67 -20.10 7.85 9.47
C GLU A 67 -19.07 6.84 10.01
N ALA A 68 -19.10 5.60 9.52
CA ALA A 68 -18.12 4.58 9.92
C ALA A 68 -16.68 5.00 9.65
N VAL A 69 -16.42 5.60 8.48
CA VAL A 69 -15.08 6.13 8.12
C VAL A 69 -14.68 7.27 9.06
N GLU A 70 -15.61 8.15 9.47
CA GLU A 70 -15.32 9.20 10.45
C GLU A 70 -14.90 8.61 11.80
N LYS A 71 -15.65 7.60 12.31
CA LYS A 71 -15.30 6.88 13.54
C LYS A 71 -13.95 6.18 13.42
N PHE A 72 -13.72 5.49 12.29
CA PHE A 72 -12.43 4.87 11.99
C PHE A 72 -11.27 5.88 12.08
N ARG A 73 -11.38 7.01 11.35
CA ARG A 73 -10.35 8.05 11.32
C ARG A 73 -10.05 8.63 12.70
N LYS A 74 -11.09 8.85 13.50
CA LYS A 74 -10.94 9.38 14.86
C LYS A 74 -9.99 8.53 15.73
N ARG A 75 -10.04 7.20 15.62
CA ARG A 75 -9.13 6.31 16.34
C ARG A 75 -7.81 6.11 15.59
N TYR A 76 -7.88 6.05 14.27
CA TYR A 76 -6.73 5.72 13.44
C TYR A 76 -5.64 6.78 13.52
N ASP A 77 -6.00 8.05 13.44
CA ASP A 77 -5.03 9.17 13.42
C ASP A 77 -4.24 9.31 14.73
N ASP A 78 -4.83 8.89 15.85
CA ASP A 78 -4.21 8.99 17.18
C ASP A 78 -3.50 7.70 17.64
N ILE A 79 -4.10 6.55 17.37
CA ILE A 79 -3.66 5.26 17.94
C ILE A 79 -3.36 4.25 16.83
N GLY A 80 -4.34 3.96 15.97
CA GLY A 80 -4.27 2.89 14.99
C GLY A 80 -3.14 3.03 13.98
N LEU A 81 -2.72 4.25 13.68
CA LEU A 81 -1.59 4.55 12.83
C LEU A 81 -0.30 3.88 13.32
N PHE A 82 -0.12 3.77 14.64
CA PHE A 82 1.06 3.23 15.31
C PHE A 82 0.89 1.78 15.78
N GLU A 83 -0.32 1.21 15.73
CA GLU A 83 -0.58 -0.23 15.83
C GLU A 83 -0.18 -0.91 14.52
N ASN A 84 1.08 -0.79 14.18
CA ASN A 84 1.68 -1.16 12.91
C ASN A 84 3.11 -1.62 13.15
N LYS A 85 3.70 -2.36 12.23
CA LYS A 85 5.11 -2.76 12.33
C LYS A 85 5.72 -3.01 10.95
N PRO A 86 6.97 -2.64 10.70
CA PRO A 86 7.69 -3.04 9.50
C PRO A 86 7.74 -4.56 9.37
N TYR A 87 7.69 -5.06 8.14
CA TYR A 87 7.98 -6.48 7.90
C TYR A 87 9.44 -6.79 8.27
N ASN A 88 9.68 -8.01 8.75
CA ASN A 88 11.03 -8.47 9.07
C ASN A 88 11.94 -8.32 7.84
N ASN A 89 13.16 -7.86 8.05
CA ASN A 89 14.19 -7.63 7.02
C ASN A 89 13.85 -6.54 5.98
N ILE A 90 12.79 -5.74 6.17
CA ILE A 90 12.45 -4.69 5.18
C ILE A 90 13.54 -3.62 5.14
N GLU A 91 14.09 -3.22 6.28
CA GLU A 91 15.13 -2.22 6.35
C GLU A 91 16.41 -2.67 5.64
N GLU A 92 16.84 -3.93 5.85
CA GLU A 92 17.98 -4.53 5.18
C GLU A 92 17.79 -4.54 3.66
N VAL A 93 16.58 -4.87 3.19
CA VAL A 93 16.23 -4.84 1.76
C VAL A 93 16.32 -3.42 1.20
N LEU A 94 15.79 -2.42 1.91
CA LEU A 94 15.87 -1.01 1.47
C LEU A 94 17.33 -0.52 1.40
N ILE A 95 18.16 -0.89 2.38
CA ILE A 95 19.61 -0.60 2.37
C ILE A 95 20.28 -1.23 1.15
N GLU A 96 20.00 -2.51 0.90
CA GLU A 96 20.59 -3.25 -0.22
C GLU A 96 20.21 -2.63 -1.57
N LEU A 97 18.93 -2.30 -1.77
CA LEU A 97 18.47 -1.66 -3.00
C LEU A 97 19.07 -0.26 -3.21
N ASN A 98 19.23 0.54 -2.15
CA ASN A 98 19.93 1.82 -2.24
C ASN A 98 21.40 1.63 -2.61
N ASN A 99 22.09 0.61 -2.08
CA ASN A 99 23.46 0.27 -2.44
C ASN A 99 23.60 -0.23 -3.90
N MET A 100 22.49 -0.61 -4.53
CA MET A 100 22.42 -0.94 -5.97
C MET A 100 22.11 0.29 -6.84
N ASP A 101 22.26 1.51 -6.32
CA ASP A 101 21.94 2.78 -7.00
C ASP A 101 20.47 2.87 -7.48
N LYS A 102 19.53 2.20 -6.77
CA LYS A 102 18.11 2.31 -7.07
C LYS A 102 17.51 3.51 -6.35
N LYS A 103 16.63 4.24 -7.02
CA LYS A 103 15.78 5.25 -6.37
C LYS A 103 14.51 4.56 -5.88
N LEU A 104 14.31 4.56 -4.56
CA LEU A 104 13.14 3.98 -3.93
C LEU A 104 12.10 5.07 -3.71
N ILE A 105 10.86 4.75 -4.01
CA ILE A 105 9.71 5.65 -3.89
C ILE A 105 8.57 4.91 -3.20
N VAL A 106 7.90 5.57 -2.26
CA VAL A 106 6.62 5.05 -1.77
C VAL A 106 5.51 5.55 -2.70
N ALA A 107 4.67 4.63 -3.17
CA ALA A 107 3.53 4.89 -4.05
C ALA A 107 2.31 4.14 -3.49
N THR A 108 1.56 4.78 -2.58
CA THR A 108 0.50 4.15 -1.79
C THR A 108 -0.86 4.81 -1.96
N SER A 109 -1.94 4.03 -1.91
CA SER A 109 -3.30 4.57 -1.84
C SER A 109 -3.65 5.16 -0.45
N LYS A 110 -2.79 4.94 0.55
CA LYS A 110 -2.90 5.62 1.85
C LYS A 110 -2.69 7.13 1.69
N PRO A 111 -3.38 7.99 2.48
CA PRO A 111 -3.12 9.42 2.49
C PRO A 111 -1.63 9.73 2.73
N GLU A 112 -1.06 10.58 1.87
CA GLU A 112 0.38 10.88 1.82
C GLU A 112 0.93 11.33 3.18
N TYR A 113 0.18 12.18 3.90
CA TYR A 113 0.59 12.66 5.22
C TYR A 113 0.63 11.55 6.28
N LEU A 114 -0.24 10.53 6.19
CA LEU A 114 -0.23 9.36 7.09
C LEU A 114 0.92 8.42 6.73
N ALA A 115 1.16 8.21 5.44
CA ALA A 115 2.30 7.42 4.98
C ALA A 115 3.63 8.00 5.49
N GLY A 116 3.79 9.32 5.39
CA GLY A 116 4.95 10.01 5.93
C GLY A 116 5.12 9.80 7.45
N LYS A 117 4.04 9.98 8.23
CA LYS A 117 4.08 9.75 9.69
C LYS A 117 4.50 8.32 10.06
N ILE A 118 3.98 7.30 9.36
CA ILE A 118 4.35 5.90 9.59
C ILE A 118 5.83 5.67 9.31
N LEU A 119 6.29 6.11 8.15
CA LEU A 119 7.67 5.92 7.73
C LEU A 119 8.66 6.66 8.64
N ASP A 120 8.31 7.87 9.09
CA ASP A 120 9.11 8.63 10.05
C ASP A 120 9.17 7.94 11.42
N HIS A 121 8.02 7.42 11.90
CA HIS A 121 7.94 6.69 13.17
C HIS A 121 8.88 5.48 13.21
N PHE A 122 8.97 4.74 12.10
CA PHE A 122 9.86 3.58 11.99
C PHE A 122 11.27 3.93 11.47
N GLY A 123 11.55 5.21 11.20
CA GLY A 123 12.85 5.65 10.67
C GLY A 123 13.13 5.19 9.24
N LEU A 124 12.09 4.79 8.49
CA LEU A 124 12.22 4.28 7.12
C LEU A 124 12.19 5.37 6.05
N SER A 125 11.68 6.57 6.34
CA SER A 125 11.57 7.68 5.37
C SER A 125 12.89 8.02 4.71
N ARG A 126 14.00 7.89 5.43
CA ARG A 126 15.37 8.17 4.96
C ARG A 126 15.81 7.33 3.74
N TYR A 127 15.16 6.21 3.47
CA TYR A 127 15.50 5.32 2.36
C TYR A 127 14.82 5.69 1.05
N PHE A 128 13.81 6.57 1.10
CA PHE A 128 12.97 6.92 -0.04
C PHE A 128 13.29 8.31 -0.57
N ALA A 129 13.40 8.42 -1.90
CA ALA A 129 13.58 9.70 -2.58
C ALA A 129 12.29 10.53 -2.57
N GLU A 130 11.12 9.87 -2.59
CA GLU A 130 9.79 10.47 -2.55
C GLU A 130 8.81 9.56 -1.82
N ILE A 131 7.82 10.17 -1.17
CA ILE A 131 6.66 9.50 -0.59
C ILE A 131 5.44 10.11 -1.27
N VAL A 132 4.72 9.31 -2.06
CA VAL A 132 3.53 9.72 -2.80
C VAL A 132 2.35 8.88 -2.37
N GLY A 133 1.31 9.53 -1.91
CA GLY A 133 0.09 8.88 -1.43
C GLY A 133 -1.17 9.51 -2.00
N SER A 134 -2.35 9.09 -1.56
CA SER A 134 -3.61 9.73 -1.91
C SER A 134 -3.73 11.12 -1.29
N THR A 135 -4.64 11.93 -1.86
CA THR A 135 -4.91 13.29 -1.37
C THR A 135 -6.26 13.34 -0.62
N PRO A 136 -6.37 14.20 0.41
CA PRO A 136 -7.62 14.34 1.17
C PRO A 136 -8.80 14.89 0.35
N ASP A 137 -8.51 15.56 -0.77
CA ASP A 137 -9.52 16.14 -1.68
C ASP A 137 -10.03 15.15 -2.72
N GLU A 138 -9.67 13.85 -2.58
CA GLU A 138 -10.05 12.73 -3.44
C GLU A 138 -9.70 12.90 -4.94
N LYS A 139 -8.81 13.83 -5.29
CA LYS A 139 -8.33 13.98 -6.68
C LYS A 139 -7.26 12.95 -7.07
N ARG A 140 -6.68 12.28 -6.10
CA ARG A 140 -5.70 11.20 -6.27
C ARG A 140 -5.99 10.11 -5.26
N VAL A 141 -6.65 9.04 -5.69
CA VAL A 141 -7.10 7.93 -4.82
C VAL A 141 -6.61 6.59 -5.34
N SER A 142 -6.67 6.37 -6.65
CA SER A 142 -6.29 5.11 -7.27
C SER A 142 -4.76 4.95 -7.34
N LYS A 143 -4.30 3.68 -7.38
CA LYS A 143 -2.87 3.39 -7.55
C LYS A 143 -2.31 3.99 -8.84
N LYS A 144 -3.08 3.98 -9.92
CA LYS A 144 -2.72 4.64 -11.18
C LYS A 144 -2.43 6.14 -11.01
N GLU A 145 -3.32 6.87 -10.35
CA GLU A 145 -3.15 8.31 -10.12
C GLU A 145 -1.93 8.61 -9.25
N VAL A 146 -1.68 7.77 -8.24
CA VAL A 146 -0.48 7.86 -7.40
C VAL A 146 0.79 7.64 -8.23
N ILE A 147 0.84 6.61 -9.08
CA ILE A 147 1.98 6.33 -9.96
C ILE A 147 2.19 7.48 -10.97
N MET A 148 1.12 8.04 -11.53
CA MET A 148 1.22 9.19 -12.43
C MET A 148 1.80 10.43 -11.72
N GLU A 149 1.46 10.63 -10.46
CA GLU A 149 2.06 11.71 -9.65
C GLU A 149 3.55 11.44 -9.37
N VAL A 150 3.96 10.19 -9.13
CA VAL A 150 5.40 9.83 -9.06
C VAL A 150 6.11 10.23 -10.35
N PHE A 151 5.52 9.92 -11.52
CA PHE A 151 6.11 10.30 -12.80
C PHE A 151 6.25 11.81 -12.94
N HIS A 152 5.23 12.55 -12.53
CA HIS A 152 5.25 14.01 -12.55
C HIS A 152 6.37 14.59 -11.66
N ARG A 153 6.45 14.18 -10.38
CA ARG A 153 7.44 14.68 -9.41
C ARG A 153 8.88 14.36 -9.82
N LEU A 154 9.10 13.17 -10.38
CA LEU A 154 10.45 12.72 -10.77
C LEU A 154 10.79 12.97 -12.24
N ASN A 155 9.90 13.63 -13.00
CA ASN A 155 10.04 13.88 -14.43
C ASN A 155 10.33 12.59 -15.23
N ILE A 156 9.58 11.50 -14.92
CA ILE A 156 9.69 10.21 -15.61
C ILE A 156 8.85 10.27 -16.88
N GLY A 157 9.50 10.29 -18.03
CA GLY A 157 8.85 10.25 -19.34
C GLY A 157 8.57 8.83 -19.81
N ASP A 158 7.81 8.69 -20.92
CA ASP A 158 7.43 7.37 -21.46
C ASP A 158 8.63 6.48 -21.78
N ALA A 159 9.74 7.06 -22.24
CA ALA A 159 10.97 6.32 -22.52
C ALA A 159 11.62 5.69 -21.28
N ASP A 160 11.36 6.26 -20.09
CA ASP A 160 11.95 5.84 -18.82
C ASP A 160 11.09 4.85 -18.05
N LYS A 161 9.80 4.70 -18.40
CA LYS A 161 8.86 3.77 -17.72
C LYS A 161 9.38 2.34 -17.64
N LYS A 162 10.08 1.87 -18.67
CA LYS A 162 10.73 0.55 -18.69
C LYS A 162 11.79 0.34 -17.61
N ASN A 163 12.25 1.42 -16.98
CA ASN A 163 13.22 1.39 -15.88
C ASN A 163 12.55 1.53 -14.51
N VAL A 164 11.21 1.47 -14.46
CA VAL A 164 10.37 1.58 -13.26
C VAL A 164 9.67 0.25 -13.01
N ILE A 165 9.58 -0.15 -11.75
CA ILE A 165 8.79 -1.31 -11.33
C ILE A 165 7.98 -0.97 -10.08
N MET A 166 6.76 -1.53 -9.98
CA MET A 166 5.92 -1.45 -8.79
C MET A 166 6.06 -2.72 -7.96
N ILE A 167 6.11 -2.59 -6.64
CA ILE A 167 6.07 -3.69 -5.68
C ILE A 167 4.86 -3.46 -4.76
N GLY A 168 3.95 -4.42 -4.72
CA GLY A 168 2.76 -4.33 -3.89
C GLY A 168 2.16 -5.70 -3.61
N ASP A 169 1.26 -5.76 -2.65
CA ASP A 169 0.69 -7.02 -2.14
C ASP A 169 -0.76 -7.25 -2.58
N ARG A 170 -1.38 -6.30 -3.29
CA ARG A 170 -2.77 -6.44 -3.74
C ARG A 170 -2.89 -6.30 -5.27
N LYS A 171 -3.95 -6.86 -5.82
CA LYS A 171 -4.31 -6.69 -7.25
C LYS A 171 -4.33 -5.23 -7.71
N TYR A 172 -4.67 -4.29 -6.81
CA TYR A 172 -4.71 -2.86 -7.13
C TYR A 172 -3.34 -2.30 -7.52
N ASP A 173 -2.25 -2.81 -6.92
CA ASP A 173 -0.87 -2.44 -7.24
C ASP A 173 -0.49 -2.93 -8.63
N ILE A 174 -0.82 -4.18 -8.91
CA ILE A 174 -0.52 -4.82 -10.19
C ILE A 174 -1.27 -4.13 -11.33
N LEU A 175 -2.60 -3.99 -11.19
CA LEU A 175 -3.44 -3.37 -12.21
C LEU A 175 -3.08 -1.89 -12.41
N GLY A 176 -2.84 -1.15 -11.32
CA GLY A 176 -2.44 0.27 -11.39
C GLY A 176 -1.07 0.46 -12.06
N ALA A 177 -0.11 -0.46 -11.83
CA ALA A 177 1.17 -0.48 -12.51
C ALA A 177 1.00 -0.74 -14.02
N HIS A 178 0.23 -1.77 -14.39
CA HIS A 178 -0.05 -2.11 -15.79
C HIS A 178 -0.77 -0.99 -16.54
N ASP A 179 -1.72 -0.32 -15.89
CA ASP A 179 -2.42 0.85 -16.45
C ASP A 179 -1.47 2.03 -16.75
N CYS A 180 -0.33 2.07 -16.07
CA CYS A 180 0.74 3.06 -16.30
C CYS A 180 1.83 2.56 -17.26
N GLY A 181 1.74 1.33 -17.74
CA GLY A 181 2.75 0.70 -18.62
C GLY A 181 3.99 0.20 -17.86
N LEU A 182 3.85 -0.08 -16.57
CA LEU A 182 4.92 -0.63 -15.74
C LEU A 182 4.77 -2.15 -15.57
N LYS A 183 5.88 -2.81 -15.25
CA LYS A 183 5.88 -4.14 -14.66
C LYS A 183 5.61 -4.08 -13.16
N ALA A 184 5.12 -5.18 -12.60
CA ALA A 184 4.81 -5.29 -11.19
C ALA A 184 5.35 -6.59 -10.57
N ILE A 185 5.84 -6.46 -9.33
CA ILE A 185 6.17 -7.57 -8.43
C ILE A 185 5.05 -7.67 -7.41
N GLY A 186 4.33 -8.79 -7.39
CA GLY A 186 3.38 -9.12 -6.36
C GLY A 186 4.08 -9.79 -5.17
N VAL A 187 3.75 -9.40 -3.94
CA VAL A 187 4.32 -9.99 -2.73
C VAL A 187 3.26 -10.72 -1.90
N TYR A 188 3.48 -12.00 -1.61
CA TYR A 188 2.53 -12.85 -0.88
C TYR A 188 2.69 -12.84 0.65
N TYR A 189 3.70 -12.16 1.17
CA TYR A 189 3.82 -11.98 2.62
C TYR A 189 2.87 -10.89 3.18
N GLY A 190 2.18 -10.16 2.30
CA GLY A 190 1.17 -9.14 2.62
C GLY A 190 -0.24 -9.70 2.79
N PHE A 191 -1.22 -8.99 2.24
CA PHE A 191 -2.66 -9.26 2.42
C PHE A 191 -3.32 -9.90 1.19
N ALA A 192 -2.56 -10.25 0.13
CA ALA A 192 -3.10 -10.91 -1.05
C ALA A 192 -3.75 -12.25 -0.70
N GLU A 193 -4.92 -12.50 -1.26
CA GLU A 193 -5.51 -13.82 -1.26
C GLU A 193 -4.78 -14.74 -2.23
N LYS A 194 -4.90 -16.06 -1.99
CA LYS A 194 -4.29 -17.06 -2.86
C LYS A 194 -4.83 -16.96 -4.28
N GLY A 195 -3.94 -16.71 -5.25
CA GLY A 195 -4.28 -16.56 -6.66
C GLY A 195 -4.55 -15.12 -7.10
N GLU A 196 -4.75 -14.19 -6.16
CA GLU A 196 -5.07 -12.78 -6.48
C GLU A 196 -4.03 -12.12 -7.37
N LEU A 197 -2.75 -12.35 -7.07
CA LEU A 197 -1.64 -11.70 -7.77
C LEU A 197 -1.44 -12.28 -9.18
N GLU A 198 -1.60 -13.59 -9.34
CA GLU A 198 -1.54 -14.27 -10.64
C GLU A 198 -2.71 -13.85 -11.53
N GLU A 199 -3.93 -13.79 -10.98
CA GLU A 199 -5.13 -13.35 -11.70
C GLU A 199 -5.04 -11.89 -12.13
N ALA A 200 -4.40 -11.03 -11.31
CA ALA A 200 -4.09 -9.65 -11.67
C ALA A 200 -2.95 -9.53 -12.71
N GLY A 201 -2.23 -10.62 -12.99
CA GLY A 201 -1.17 -10.69 -13.99
C GLY A 201 0.18 -10.19 -13.51
N ALA A 202 0.52 -10.34 -12.21
CA ALA A 202 1.82 -9.94 -11.70
C ALA A 202 2.97 -10.52 -12.55
N ASP A 203 3.91 -9.67 -12.99
CA ASP A 203 5.04 -10.09 -13.82
C ASP A 203 6.02 -10.98 -13.05
N TYR A 204 6.14 -10.76 -11.75
CA TYR A 204 6.97 -11.53 -10.82
C TYR A 204 6.22 -11.69 -9.49
N ILE A 205 6.48 -12.80 -8.80
CA ILE A 205 5.91 -13.09 -7.48
C ILE A 205 7.04 -13.37 -6.50
N VAL A 206 6.91 -12.80 -5.30
CA VAL A 206 7.85 -12.93 -4.19
C VAL A 206 7.08 -13.37 -2.95
N TYR A 207 7.61 -14.36 -2.23
CA TYR A 207 6.98 -14.90 -1.03
C TYR A 207 7.61 -14.38 0.27
N GLU A 208 8.88 -13.97 0.22
CA GLU A 208 9.62 -13.46 1.36
C GLU A 208 10.24 -12.09 1.05
N VAL A 209 10.26 -11.19 2.02
CA VAL A 209 10.85 -9.85 1.87
C VAL A 209 12.30 -9.92 1.34
N SER A 210 13.08 -10.87 1.85
CA SER A 210 14.50 -11.08 1.48
C SER A 210 14.72 -11.48 0.02
N ASP A 211 13.68 -11.92 -0.70
CA ASP A 211 13.79 -12.29 -2.11
C ASP A 211 13.68 -11.10 -3.08
N ILE A 212 13.22 -9.95 -2.60
CA ILE A 212 13.06 -8.73 -3.43
C ILE A 212 14.35 -8.34 -4.15
N PRO A 213 15.51 -8.19 -3.47
CA PRO A 213 16.74 -7.77 -4.14
C PRO A 213 17.21 -8.77 -5.20
N LYS A 214 17.02 -10.07 -4.97
CA LYS A 214 17.36 -11.13 -5.94
C LYS A 214 16.48 -11.02 -7.19
N THR A 215 15.18 -10.80 -7.00
CA THR A 215 14.24 -10.59 -8.11
C THR A 215 14.62 -9.36 -8.92
N ILE A 216 14.91 -8.22 -8.24
CA ILE A 216 15.34 -6.97 -8.90
C ILE A 216 16.62 -7.14 -9.72
N ARG A 217 17.59 -7.97 -9.27
CA ARG A 217 18.82 -8.25 -10.04
C ARG A 217 18.57 -9.10 -11.28
N SER A 218 17.50 -9.87 -11.32
CA SER A 218 17.16 -10.77 -12.44
C SER A 218 16.43 -10.07 -13.59
N ILE A 219 15.96 -8.83 -13.37
CA ILE A 219 15.22 -7.99 -14.34
C ILE A 219 16.16 -7.00 -15.02
#